data_1649f234e553e37e25e53a1fe3145716
#
_entry.id   1649f234e553e37e25e53a1fe3145716
#
_cell.length_a   1.000
_cell.length_b   1.000
_cell.length_c   1.000
_cell.angle_alpha   90.00
_cell.angle_beta   90.00
_cell.angle_gamma   90.00
#
_symmetry.space_group_name_H-M   'P 1'
#
loop_
_entity.id
_entity.type
_entity.pdbx_description
1 polymer ?
#
loop_
_entity_poly.entity_id
_entity_poly.type
_entity_poly.pdbx_seq_one_letter_code
_entity_poly.pdbx_strand_id
1 'polypeptide(L)'
;MTLSKNGEIALAVLLVLLIVLPALMLGLIYGEAPYHMVPGEPVREAADAAGISIASVKGTLWNMTGALGGKTYVLTDPAGDTATVATQAFDSADSRDAAVRLYNAHAPGKGRAVGSLIVVGQYLIYATPANSPIFAKLAPALQQAAKAAGAQS
;
A
#
# COMPACT_ATOMS: atom_id res chain seq x y z
N MET A 1 -10.12 37.43 -32.36
CA MET A 1 -11.07 36.32 -32.50
C MET A 1 -11.77 36.14 -31.17
N THR A 2 -12.99 36.66 -31.03
CA THR A 2 -13.76 36.56 -29.80
C THR A 2 -14.49 35.21 -29.82
N LEU A 3 -14.17 34.34 -28.89
CA LEU A 3 -14.92 33.10 -28.67
C LEU A 3 -16.40 33.46 -28.35
N SER A 4 -17.32 32.73 -28.91
CA SER A 4 -18.72 32.86 -28.53
C SER A 4 -18.91 32.50 -27.06
N LYS A 5 -19.93 33.08 -26.41
CA LYS A 5 -20.23 32.82 -24.99
C LYS A 5 -20.32 31.33 -24.63
N ASN A 6 -20.79 30.52 -25.60
CA ASN A 6 -20.85 29.06 -25.47
C ASN A 6 -19.45 28.41 -25.56
N GLY A 7 -18.54 29.00 -26.32
CA GLY A 7 -17.15 28.54 -26.41
C GLY A 7 -16.33 28.82 -25.15
N GLU A 8 -16.60 29.95 -24.47
CA GLU A 8 -15.98 30.29 -23.18
C GLU A 8 -16.42 29.35 -22.07
N ILE A 9 -17.72 29.01 -22.04
CA ILE A 9 -18.29 28.04 -21.09
C ILE A 9 -17.71 26.65 -21.34
N ALA A 10 -17.62 26.21 -22.61
CA ALA A 10 -17.06 24.92 -22.96
C ALA A 10 -15.57 24.82 -22.59
N LEU A 11 -14.80 25.92 -22.81
CA LEU A 11 -13.40 25.98 -22.44
C LEU A 11 -13.23 25.93 -20.91
N ALA A 12 -14.05 26.67 -20.15
CA ALA A 12 -14.00 26.65 -18.70
C ALA A 12 -14.35 25.27 -18.12
N VAL A 13 -15.36 24.59 -18.65
CA VAL A 13 -15.74 23.23 -18.25
C VAL A 13 -14.63 22.23 -18.59
N LEU A 14 -14.01 22.37 -19.77
CA LEU A 14 -12.88 21.52 -20.16
C LEU A 14 -11.67 21.72 -19.25
N LEU A 15 -11.39 22.95 -18.85
CA LEU A 15 -10.27 23.30 -17.96
C LEU A 15 -10.50 22.78 -16.52
N VAL A 16 -11.73 22.88 -16.04
CA VAL A 16 -12.14 22.30 -14.74
C VAL A 16 -12.03 20.77 -14.78
N LEU A 17 -12.49 20.12 -15.84
CA LEU A 17 -12.35 18.67 -16.02
C LEU A 17 -10.87 18.24 -16.09
N LEU A 18 -10.02 19.04 -16.75
CA LEU A 18 -8.61 18.72 -16.91
C LEU A 18 -7.81 18.85 -15.60
N ILE A 19 -8.27 19.68 -14.68
CA ILE A 19 -7.62 19.90 -13.36
C ILE A 19 -8.25 19.02 -12.29
N VAL A 20 -9.56 18.89 -12.26
CA VAL A 20 -10.30 18.17 -11.22
C VAL A 20 -10.23 16.65 -11.42
N LEU A 21 -10.26 16.16 -12.66
CA LEU A 21 -10.15 14.73 -12.93
C LEU A 21 -8.79 14.12 -12.50
N PRO A 22 -7.64 14.73 -12.80
CA PRO A 22 -6.37 14.26 -12.28
C PRO A 22 -6.26 14.39 -10.76
N ALA A 23 -6.81 15.45 -10.16
CA ALA A 23 -6.82 15.62 -8.71
C ALA A 23 -7.71 14.60 -8.02
N LEU A 24 -8.88 14.26 -8.61
CA LEU A 24 -9.75 13.17 -8.15
C LEU A 24 -9.08 11.79 -8.34
N MET A 25 -8.39 11.57 -9.47
CA MET A 25 -7.64 10.34 -9.70
C MET A 25 -6.44 10.21 -8.77
N LEU A 26 -5.73 11.31 -8.48
CA LEU A 26 -4.68 11.35 -7.46
C LEU A 26 -5.26 11.12 -6.06
N GLY A 27 -6.42 11.67 -5.74
CA GLY A 27 -7.14 11.39 -4.49
C GLY A 27 -7.62 9.95 -4.37
N LEU A 28 -7.98 9.30 -5.49
CA LEU A 28 -8.31 7.88 -5.55
C LEU A 28 -7.08 6.97 -5.47
N ILE A 29 -5.92 7.45 -5.95
CA ILE A 29 -4.64 6.72 -5.88
C ILE A 29 -3.95 6.93 -4.53
N TYR A 30 -4.09 8.12 -3.94
CA TYR A 30 -3.54 8.51 -2.64
C TYR A 30 -4.63 8.69 -1.57
N GLY A 31 -5.88 8.32 -1.88
CA GLY A 31 -6.96 8.27 -0.91
C GLY A 31 -6.50 7.45 0.29
N GLU A 32 -6.59 8.03 1.47
CA GLU A 32 -6.23 7.36 2.70
C GLU A 32 -6.95 6.01 2.73
N ALA A 33 -6.18 4.93 2.72
CA ALA A 33 -6.76 3.60 2.79
C ALA A 33 -7.55 3.50 4.10
N PRO A 34 -8.80 3.00 4.08
CA PRO A 34 -9.63 2.98 5.26
C PRO A 34 -8.91 2.26 6.40
N TYR A 35 -8.94 2.86 7.59
CA TYR A 35 -8.37 2.26 8.78
C TYR A 35 -9.42 1.35 9.42
N HIS A 36 -9.11 0.08 9.51
CA HIS A 36 -9.91 -0.94 10.20
C HIS A 36 -9.00 -2.07 10.67
N MET A 37 -9.47 -2.86 11.61
CA MET A 37 -8.71 -3.98 12.13
C MET A 37 -8.85 -5.18 11.19
N VAL A 38 -7.76 -5.59 10.57
CA VAL A 38 -7.66 -6.84 9.82
C VAL A 38 -7.23 -7.93 10.80
N PRO A 39 -8.06 -8.95 11.03
CA PRO A 39 -7.71 -10.04 11.93
C PRO A 39 -6.64 -10.96 11.31
N GLY A 40 -5.97 -11.73 12.16
CA GLY A 40 -5.04 -12.76 11.71
C GLY A 40 -3.67 -12.23 11.27
N GLU A 41 -3.03 -12.98 10.41
CA GLU A 41 -1.71 -12.69 9.84
C GLU A 41 -1.84 -12.54 8.31
N PRO A 42 -2.18 -11.37 7.78
CA PRO A 42 -2.54 -11.21 6.37
C PRO A 42 -1.43 -11.67 5.40
N VAL A 43 -0.16 -11.49 5.75
CA VAL A 43 0.95 -11.98 4.91
C VAL A 43 1.04 -13.50 4.92
N ARG A 44 0.84 -14.15 6.06
CA ARG A 44 0.84 -15.62 6.15
C ARG A 44 -0.31 -16.20 5.33
N GLU A 45 -1.51 -15.68 5.53
CA GLU A 45 -2.71 -16.15 4.83
C GLU A 45 -2.59 -15.95 3.31
N ALA A 46 -2.04 -14.81 2.87
CA ALA A 46 -1.77 -14.55 1.46
C ALA A 46 -0.70 -15.48 0.89
N ALA A 47 0.36 -15.77 1.65
CA ALA A 47 1.41 -16.71 1.25
C ALA A 47 0.86 -18.12 1.09
N ASP A 48 0.09 -18.60 2.06
CA ASP A 48 -0.54 -19.93 2.03
C ASP A 48 -1.48 -20.05 0.82
N ALA A 49 -2.30 -19.03 0.56
CA ALA A 49 -3.21 -18.99 -0.60
C ALA A 49 -2.48 -18.96 -1.94
N ALA A 50 -1.29 -18.36 -2.00
CA ALA A 50 -0.45 -18.28 -3.20
C ALA A 50 0.52 -19.45 -3.36
N GLY A 51 0.55 -20.42 -2.45
CA GLY A 51 1.49 -21.55 -2.47
C GLY A 51 2.95 -21.11 -2.23
N ILE A 52 3.15 -20.03 -1.47
CA ILE A 52 4.46 -19.48 -1.15
C ILE A 52 4.88 -19.96 0.24
N SER A 53 6.08 -20.51 0.33
CA SER A 53 6.63 -21.04 1.58
C SER A 53 7.21 -19.94 2.45
N ILE A 54 6.99 -20.03 3.77
CA ILE A 54 7.59 -19.14 4.76
C ILE A 54 8.86 -19.83 5.31
N ALA A 55 10.03 -19.33 4.92
CA ALA A 55 11.31 -19.88 5.36
C ALA A 55 11.65 -19.43 6.81
N SER A 56 11.30 -18.22 7.19
CA SER A 56 11.48 -17.74 8.57
C SER A 56 10.52 -16.60 8.91
N VAL A 57 10.25 -16.45 10.21
CA VAL A 57 9.46 -15.34 10.76
C VAL A 57 10.17 -14.79 12.00
N LYS A 58 10.25 -13.47 12.09
CA LYS A 58 10.79 -12.75 13.26
C LYS A 58 9.84 -11.63 13.65
N GLY A 59 9.73 -11.38 14.97
CA GLY A 59 9.04 -10.18 15.46
C GLY A 59 9.78 -8.92 15.03
N THR A 60 9.02 -7.87 14.71
CA THR A 60 9.54 -6.57 14.27
C THR A 60 8.78 -5.46 14.99
N LEU A 61 9.49 -4.45 15.43
CA LEU A 61 8.93 -3.21 15.94
C LEU A 61 9.69 -2.05 15.31
N TRP A 62 8.99 -1.26 14.52
CA TRP A 62 9.56 -0.05 13.94
C TRP A 62 9.60 1.05 15.00
N ASN A 63 10.67 1.83 15.03
CA ASN A 63 10.79 2.98 15.92
C ASN A 63 9.99 4.16 15.32
N MET A 64 8.67 4.06 15.40
CA MET A 64 7.72 5.04 14.87
C MET A 64 6.57 5.23 15.85
N THR A 65 6.05 6.46 15.92
CA THR A 65 4.89 6.78 16.77
C THR A 65 3.70 5.90 16.40
N GLY A 66 3.06 5.31 17.42
CA GLY A 66 1.89 4.46 17.26
C GLY A 66 2.17 3.07 16.71
N ALA A 67 3.43 2.68 16.52
CA ALA A 67 3.78 1.34 16.10
C ALA A 67 3.48 0.32 17.22
N LEU A 68 2.66 -0.69 16.94
CA LEU A 68 2.24 -1.73 17.89
C LEU A 68 3.05 -3.01 17.77
N GLY A 69 3.89 -3.12 16.75
CA GLY A 69 4.64 -4.34 16.44
C GLY A 69 4.17 -4.98 15.13
N GLY A 70 4.96 -5.93 14.68
CA GLY A 70 4.73 -6.64 13.44
C GLY A 70 5.64 -7.85 13.32
N LYS A 71 5.76 -8.35 12.09
CA LYS A 71 6.59 -9.51 11.76
C LYS A 71 7.36 -9.27 10.48
N THR A 72 8.54 -9.85 10.40
CA THR A 72 9.32 -9.94 9.17
C THR A 72 9.35 -11.40 8.73
N TYR A 73 8.90 -11.63 7.51
CA TYR A 73 8.84 -12.93 6.86
C TYR A 73 9.92 -13.01 5.79
N VAL A 74 10.61 -14.15 5.72
CA VAL A 74 11.40 -14.52 4.55
C VAL A 74 10.57 -15.54 3.78
N LEU A 75 10.23 -15.21 2.56
CA LEU A 75 9.34 -15.99 1.71
C LEU A 75 10.13 -16.58 0.55
N THR A 76 9.75 -17.80 0.13
CA THR A 76 10.33 -18.48 -1.03
C THR A 76 9.20 -19.10 -1.85
N ASP A 77 9.19 -18.84 -3.14
CA ASP A 77 8.23 -19.47 -4.04
C ASP A 77 8.77 -20.79 -4.65
N PRO A 78 7.92 -21.58 -5.31
CA PRO A 78 8.34 -22.83 -5.94
C PRO A 78 9.39 -22.67 -7.05
N ALA A 79 9.55 -21.46 -7.61
CA ALA A 79 10.58 -21.16 -8.60
C ALA A 79 11.96 -20.87 -7.95
N GLY A 80 12.01 -20.77 -6.62
CA GLY A 80 13.22 -20.46 -5.86
C GLY A 80 13.48 -18.97 -5.67
N ASP A 81 12.57 -18.10 -6.10
CA ASP A 81 12.65 -16.67 -5.78
C ASP A 81 12.44 -16.44 -4.29
N THR A 82 13.13 -15.44 -3.76
CA THR A 82 13.04 -15.07 -2.34
C THR A 82 12.65 -13.61 -2.18
N ALA A 83 11.88 -13.32 -1.12
CA ALA A 83 11.54 -11.95 -0.73
C ALA A 83 11.48 -11.82 0.78
N THR A 84 11.84 -10.66 1.28
CA THR A 84 11.60 -10.28 2.67
C THR A 84 10.39 -9.37 2.74
N VAL A 85 9.40 -9.74 3.53
CA VAL A 85 8.17 -8.97 3.73
C VAL A 85 8.02 -8.62 5.21
N ALA A 86 8.06 -7.34 5.52
CA ALA A 86 7.88 -6.83 6.87
C ALA A 86 6.48 -6.23 7.02
N THR A 87 5.81 -6.55 8.13
CA THR A 87 4.54 -5.95 8.53
C THR A 87 4.74 -5.08 9.76
N GLN A 88 4.00 -4.01 9.88
CA GLN A 88 3.92 -3.20 11.09
C GLN A 88 2.48 -2.75 11.30
N ALA A 89 1.91 -3.08 12.45
CA ALA A 89 0.61 -2.58 12.88
C ALA A 89 0.74 -1.21 13.55
N PHE A 90 -0.27 -0.37 13.41
CA PHE A 90 -0.36 0.94 14.03
C PHE A 90 -1.64 1.07 14.86
N ASP A 91 -1.60 1.93 15.87
CA ASP A 91 -2.70 2.18 16.81
C ASP A 91 -3.83 3.01 16.23
N SER A 92 -3.55 3.75 15.16
CA SER A 92 -4.49 4.69 14.55
C SER A 92 -4.20 4.92 13.06
N ALA A 93 -5.18 5.45 12.35
CA ALA A 93 -5.02 5.91 10.98
C ALA A 93 -3.94 7.00 10.88
N ASP A 94 -3.95 7.96 11.79
CA ASP A 94 -3.01 9.09 11.79
C ASP A 94 -1.56 8.62 11.92
N SER A 95 -1.29 7.68 12.83
CA SER A 95 0.05 7.09 13.03
C SER A 95 0.50 6.30 11.80
N ARG A 96 -0.37 5.48 11.24
CA ARG A 96 -0.10 4.71 10.03
C ARG A 96 0.19 5.63 8.84
N ASP A 97 -0.64 6.63 8.60
CA ASP A 97 -0.53 7.52 7.46
C ASP A 97 0.66 8.48 7.61
N ALA A 98 1.04 8.85 8.84
CA ALA A 98 2.30 9.53 9.10
C ALA A 98 3.51 8.67 8.72
N ALA A 99 3.46 7.37 8.98
CA ALA A 99 4.51 6.44 8.56
C ALA A 99 4.59 6.30 7.04
N VAL A 100 3.45 6.27 6.33
CA VAL A 100 3.40 6.29 4.85
C VAL A 100 4.03 7.56 4.29
N ARG A 101 3.68 8.72 4.86
CA ARG A 101 4.26 10.01 4.44
C ARG A 101 5.78 10.03 4.65
N LEU A 102 6.24 9.53 5.79
CA LEU A 102 7.67 9.43 6.10
C LEU A 102 8.40 8.51 5.11
N TYR A 103 7.81 7.36 4.79
CA TYR A 103 8.34 6.44 3.77
C TYR A 103 8.46 7.15 2.41
N ASN A 104 7.40 7.81 1.95
CA ASN A 104 7.39 8.50 0.67
C ASN A 104 8.40 9.67 0.62
N ALA A 105 8.57 10.39 1.73
CA ALA A 105 9.55 11.48 1.83
C ALA A 105 11.01 10.99 1.76
N HIS A 106 11.26 9.77 2.21
CA HIS A 106 12.59 9.15 2.22
C HIS A 106 12.78 8.13 1.09
N ALA A 107 11.72 7.84 0.31
CA ALA A 107 11.83 6.99 -0.86
C ALA A 107 12.81 7.63 -1.85
N PRO A 108 13.94 7.01 -2.15
CA PRO A 108 14.98 7.65 -2.92
C PRO A 108 14.56 7.77 -4.37
N GLY A 109 14.35 8.98 -4.82
CA GLY A 109 14.17 9.30 -6.24
C GLY A 109 15.42 9.06 -7.08
N LYS A 110 16.46 8.42 -6.55
CA LYS A 110 17.75 8.23 -7.22
C LYS A 110 18.35 6.86 -6.92
N GLY A 111 17.89 5.83 -7.64
CA GLY A 111 18.71 4.63 -7.88
C GLY A 111 18.91 3.65 -6.75
N ARG A 112 18.26 3.78 -5.60
CA ARG A 112 18.21 2.71 -4.60
C ARG A 112 16.99 1.85 -4.83
N ALA A 113 17.19 0.54 -4.89
CA ALA A 113 16.10 -0.42 -4.88
C ALA A 113 15.33 -0.31 -3.57
N VAL A 114 14.23 0.43 -3.60
CA VAL A 114 13.31 0.54 -2.49
C VAL A 114 12.35 -0.61 -2.59
N GLY A 115 11.87 -1.09 -1.46
CA GLY A 115 10.81 -2.08 -1.42
C GLY A 115 9.48 -1.52 -1.93
N SER A 116 8.53 -2.40 -2.10
CA SER A 116 7.12 -2.04 -2.34
C SER A 116 6.39 -1.92 -1.01
N LEU A 117 5.56 -0.88 -0.87
CA LEU A 117 4.73 -0.64 0.30
C LEU A 117 3.25 -0.79 -0.07
N ILE A 118 2.50 -1.49 0.76
CA ILE A 118 1.04 -1.59 0.68
C ILE A 118 0.41 -1.36 2.05
N VAL A 119 -0.76 -0.74 2.06
CA VAL A 119 -1.57 -0.49 3.27
C VAL A 119 -2.69 -1.51 3.32
N VAL A 120 -2.81 -2.23 4.44
CA VAL A 120 -3.86 -3.23 4.67
C VAL A 120 -4.44 -2.99 6.07
N GLY A 121 -5.56 -2.28 6.15
CA GLY A 121 -6.18 -1.93 7.43
C GLY A 121 -5.23 -1.16 8.34
N GLN A 122 -4.95 -1.71 9.53
CA GLN A 122 -3.99 -1.16 10.48
C GLN A 122 -2.52 -1.41 10.12
N TYR A 123 -2.24 -2.25 9.10
CA TYR A 123 -0.89 -2.64 8.73
C TYR A 123 -0.28 -1.79 7.63
N LEU A 124 1.01 -1.49 7.76
CA LEU A 124 1.91 -1.27 6.64
C LEU A 124 2.65 -2.57 6.34
N ILE A 125 2.72 -2.94 5.08
CA ILE A 125 3.40 -4.13 4.58
C ILE A 125 4.45 -3.68 3.57
N TYR A 126 5.71 -3.95 3.88
CA TYR A 126 6.86 -3.55 3.09
C TYR A 126 7.61 -4.77 2.58
N ALA A 127 7.82 -4.85 1.27
CA ALA A 127 8.50 -5.97 0.63
C ALA A 127 9.80 -5.54 -0.05
N THR A 128 10.82 -6.35 0.08
CA THR A 128 12.10 -6.22 -0.62
C THR A 128 12.48 -7.53 -1.29
N PRO A 129 13.02 -7.51 -2.52
CA PRO A 129 13.20 -6.32 -3.38
C PRO A 129 11.87 -5.75 -3.91
N ALA A 130 11.88 -4.49 -4.35
CA ALA A 130 10.70 -3.76 -4.81
C ALA A 130 9.91 -4.48 -5.92
N ASN A 131 10.60 -5.12 -6.83
CA ASN A 131 10.02 -5.83 -7.98
C ASN A 131 9.96 -7.34 -7.75
N SER A 132 9.77 -7.77 -6.50
CA SER A 132 9.68 -9.20 -6.18
C SER A 132 8.48 -9.85 -6.85
N PRO A 133 8.67 -10.94 -7.64
CA PRO A 133 7.58 -11.74 -8.17
C PRO A 133 6.67 -12.29 -7.06
N ILE A 134 7.24 -12.60 -5.90
CA ILE A 134 6.51 -13.04 -4.71
C ILE A 134 5.53 -11.98 -4.27
N PHE A 135 5.98 -10.72 -4.13
CA PHE A 135 5.09 -9.64 -3.69
C PHE A 135 3.97 -9.37 -4.69
N ALA A 136 4.24 -9.47 -5.99
CA ALA A 136 3.21 -9.38 -7.02
C ALA A 136 2.13 -10.46 -6.89
N LYS A 137 2.50 -11.66 -6.43
CA LYS A 137 1.54 -12.75 -6.17
C LYS A 137 0.75 -12.54 -4.87
N LEU A 138 1.35 -11.91 -3.85
CA LEU A 138 0.69 -11.63 -2.58
C LEU A 138 -0.27 -10.44 -2.64
N ALA A 139 0.05 -9.41 -3.42
CA ALA A 139 -0.66 -8.14 -3.43
C ALA A 139 -2.18 -8.27 -3.66
N PRO A 140 -2.70 -9.10 -4.59
CA PRO A 140 -4.13 -9.28 -4.78
C PRO A 140 -4.83 -9.84 -3.54
N ALA A 141 -4.24 -10.85 -2.88
CA ALA A 141 -4.80 -11.47 -1.68
C ALA A 141 -4.79 -10.49 -0.49
N LEU A 142 -3.73 -9.71 -0.34
CA LEU A 142 -3.62 -8.67 0.68
C LEU A 142 -4.66 -7.57 0.48
N GLN A 143 -4.90 -7.14 -0.76
CA GLN A 143 -5.94 -6.16 -1.11
C GLN A 143 -7.34 -6.71 -0.85
N GLN A 144 -7.57 -8.01 -1.13
CA GLN A 144 -8.84 -8.65 -0.84
C GLN A 144 -9.10 -8.74 0.65
N ALA A 145 -8.09 -9.09 1.47
CA ALA A 145 -8.19 -9.08 2.92
C ALA A 145 -8.56 -7.70 3.47
N ALA A 146 -7.94 -6.63 2.94
CA ALA A 146 -8.27 -5.27 3.30
C ALA A 146 -9.74 -4.92 2.99
N LYS A 147 -10.23 -5.29 1.82
CA LYS A 147 -11.63 -5.03 1.42
C LYS A 147 -12.64 -5.83 2.26
N ALA A 148 -12.35 -7.10 2.53
CA ALA A 148 -13.23 -7.97 3.30
C ALA A 148 -13.40 -7.46 4.74
N ALA A 149 -12.33 -7.01 5.38
CA ALA A 149 -12.39 -6.45 6.71
C ALA A 149 -13.13 -5.10 6.75
N GLY A 150 -12.93 -4.23 5.74
CA GLY A 150 -13.64 -2.96 5.63
C GLY A 150 -15.14 -3.09 5.36
N ALA A 151 -15.59 -4.21 4.80
CA ALA A 151 -17.02 -4.47 4.56
C ALA A 151 -17.77 -4.94 5.83
N GLN A 152 -17.05 -5.27 6.91
CA GLN A 152 -17.61 -5.76 8.18
C GLN A 152 -17.68 -4.67 9.26
N SER A 153 -17.12 -3.50 8.99
CA SER A 153 -17.13 -2.30 9.85
C SER A 153 -18.19 -1.31 9.40
#